data_fbf8c8a2c4dc390cb8b9d78dafd008ba
#
_entry.id   fbf8c8a2c4dc390cb8b9d78dafd008ba
#
_cell.length_a   1.000
_cell.length_b   1.000
_cell.length_c   1.000
_cell.angle_alpha   90.00
_cell.angle_beta   90.00
_cell.angle_gamma   90.00
#
_symmetry.space_group_name_H-M   'P 1'
#
loop_
_entity.id
_entity.type
_entity.pdbx_description
1 polymer ?
#
loop_
_entity_poly.entity_id
_entity_poly.type
_entity_poly.pdbx_seq_one_letter_code
_entity_poly.pdbx_strand_id
1 'polypeptide(L)'
;MATMKKMQRKDGMSYKITFVHPNTKKWASKTVRCSYKDALKIKADIEKGVAFTHAGLASPNSQNLLWTQLKRRYIKYSEKNKSSETVTREKAVFKVFDEFLKKDLPISKINIRMIEIYKEKRMAEVSPATVSIEMRILKTTFNQAIKWELLEKNPVKGVKLPKQDIIKVRFLTIAEIHSLTEIIKKDNNLDFLDLVNAYLNTGARRVELLPPHFTWKNVDFVGKKILLHGKGDRKRYIPMNKTLLEILQRRLEAGCEVPFEFNRDFVSHKIAKYYGRADIVGANLHSLRKTFGSLLLQNKKADIFTVSRLLGHTSVKTTEKYYVDLLQDNLRDSVNGLDGII
;
A
#
# COMPACT_ATOMS: atom_id res chain seq x y z
N MET A 1 40.52 -17.35 -18.60
CA MET A 1 40.35 -17.72 -20.03
C MET A 1 39.56 -19.02 -20.13
N ALA A 2 38.68 -19.14 -21.08
CA ALA A 2 38.02 -20.41 -21.36
C ALA A 2 38.82 -21.19 -22.42
N THR A 3 38.91 -22.48 -22.29
CA THR A 3 39.53 -23.38 -23.30
C THR A 3 38.43 -24.11 -24.06
N MET A 4 38.67 -24.41 -25.31
CA MET A 4 37.73 -25.15 -26.16
C MET A 4 38.40 -26.34 -26.80
N LYS A 5 37.81 -27.54 -26.59
CA LYS A 5 38.32 -28.80 -27.16
C LYS A 5 37.26 -29.38 -28.11
N LYS A 6 37.68 -29.68 -29.34
CA LYS A 6 36.85 -30.36 -30.33
C LYS A 6 36.71 -31.84 -29.92
N MET A 7 35.49 -32.38 -29.99
CA MET A 7 35.19 -33.77 -29.67
C MET A 7 34.38 -34.38 -30.82
N GLN A 8 34.89 -35.46 -31.39
CA GLN A 8 34.21 -36.25 -32.41
C GLN A 8 33.39 -37.32 -31.73
N ARG A 9 32.09 -37.41 -31.97
CA ARG A 9 31.18 -38.43 -31.46
C ARG A 9 30.49 -39.12 -32.62
N LYS A 10 29.93 -40.33 -32.36
CA LYS A 10 29.23 -41.12 -33.38
C LYS A 10 28.13 -40.32 -34.14
N ASP A 11 27.55 -39.29 -33.48
CA ASP A 11 26.44 -38.49 -34.00
C ASP A 11 26.87 -37.08 -34.44
N GLY A 12 28.16 -36.84 -34.76
CA GLY A 12 28.64 -35.54 -35.26
C GLY A 12 29.62 -34.82 -34.36
N MET A 13 29.94 -33.57 -34.74
CA MET A 13 30.91 -32.72 -34.05
C MET A 13 30.33 -32.04 -32.81
N SER A 14 31.04 -32.06 -31.70
CA SER A 14 30.74 -31.29 -30.50
C SER A 14 31.97 -30.57 -29.96
N TYR A 15 31.77 -29.53 -29.20
CA TYR A 15 32.84 -28.73 -28.62
C TYR A 15 32.65 -28.67 -27.09
N LYS A 16 33.66 -29.05 -26.33
CA LYS A 16 33.70 -28.89 -24.87
C LYS A 16 34.42 -27.61 -24.54
N ILE A 17 33.69 -26.64 -23.96
CA ILE A 17 34.23 -25.39 -23.48
C ILE A 17 34.41 -25.51 -21.98
N THR A 18 35.65 -25.33 -21.51
CA THR A 18 36.00 -25.41 -20.08
C THR A 18 36.42 -24.05 -19.60
N PHE A 19 35.88 -23.63 -18.47
CA PHE A 19 36.10 -22.30 -17.90
C PHE A 19 36.03 -22.33 -16.37
N VAL A 20 36.59 -21.35 -15.71
CA VAL A 20 36.42 -21.16 -14.25
C VAL A 20 35.09 -20.48 -13.99
N HIS A 21 34.21 -21.13 -13.21
CA HIS A 21 32.93 -20.58 -12.89
C HIS A 21 33.10 -19.33 -12.00
N PRO A 22 32.56 -18.16 -12.39
CA PRO A 22 32.87 -16.88 -11.73
C PRO A 22 32.49 -16.85 -10.25
N ASN A 23 31.37 -17.42 -9.87
CA ASN A 23 30.88 -17.39 -8.49
C ASN A 23 31.45 -18.47 -7.58
N THR A 24 31.72 -19.67 -8.12
CA THR A 24 32.22 -20.80 -7.31
C THR A 24 33.73 -20.97 -7.37
N LYS A 25 34.41 -20.25 -8.28
CA LYS A 25 35.84 -20.33 -8.58
C LYS A 25 36.31 -21.76 -8.90
N LYS A 26 35.40 -22.68 -9.21
CA LYS A 26 35.70 -24.09 -9.61
C LYS A 26 35.66 -24.22 -11.13
N TRP A 27 36.40 -25.19 -11.64
CA TRP A 27 36.35 -25.51 -13.06
C TRP A 27 34.98 -26.08 -13.45
N ALA A 28 34.40 -25.51 -14.49
CA ALA A 28 33.16 -25.97 -15.11
C ALA A 28 33.34 -26.22 -16.60
N SER A 29 32.52 -27.08 -17.18
CA SER A 29 32.57 -27.30 -18.62
C SER A 29 31.16 -27.36 -19.22
N LYS A 30 31.03 -26.82 -20.43
CA LYS A 30 29.80 -26.89 -21.23
C LYS A 30 30.10 -27.55 -22.57
N THR A 31 29.35 -28.61 -22.91
CA THR A 31 29.49 -29.27 -24.21
C THR A 31 28.33 -28.80 -25.12
N VAL A 32 28.67 -28.32 -26.32
CA VAL A 32 27.72 -27.82 -27.29
C VAL A 32 27.85 -28.56 -28.62
N ARG A 33 26.72 -28.84 -29.28
CA ARG A 33 26.68 -29.42 -30.64
C ARG A 33 26.27 -28.29 -31.59
N CYS A 34 27.21 -27.76 -32.32
CA CYS A 34 26.99 -26.67 -33.25
C CYS A 34 28.16 -26.54 -34.21
N SER A 35 28.10 -25.58 -35.15
CA SER A 35 29.23 -25.26 -36.03
C SER A 35 30.42 -24.74 -35.19
N TYR A 36 31.64 -24.86 -35.74
CA TYR A 36 32.83 -24.27 -35.11
C TYR A 36 32.69 -22.78 -34.87
N LYS A 37 32.07 -22.06 -35.82
CA LYS A 37 31.83 -20.60 -35.74
C LYS A 37 30.89 -20.25 -34.57
N ASP A 38 29.87 -21.05 -34.35
CA ASP A 38 28.93 -20.86 -33.23
C ASP A 38 29.56 -21.26 -31.89
N ALA A 39 30.37 -22.31 -31.87
CA ALA A 39 31.13 -22.70 -30.68
C ALA A 39 32.11 -21.61 -30.22
N LEU A 40 32.74 -20.89 -31.16
CA LEU A 40 33.58 -19.72 -30.86
C LEU A 40 32.79 -18.56 -30.30
N LYS A 41 31.59 -18.30 -30.84
CA LYS A 41 30.68 -17.25 -30.25
C LYS A 41 30.30 -17.59 -28.82
N ILE A 42 29.89 -18.85 -28.58
CA ILE A 42 29.52 -19.32 -27.23
C ILE A 42 30.73 -19.25 -26.27
N LYS A 43 31.94 -19.57 -26.74
CA LYS A 43 33.16 -19.39 -25.95
C LYS A 43 33.39 -17.93 -25.60
N ALA A 44 33.29 -17.02 -26.55
CA ALA A 44 33.46 -15.60 -26.35
C ALA A 44 32.39 -15.02 -25.37
N ASP A 45 31.14 -15.48 -25.44
CA ASP A 45 30.07 -15.08 -24.52
C ASP A 45 30.33 -15.59 -23.09
N ILE A 46 30.87 -16.79 -22.93
CA ILE A 46 31.29 -17.31 -21.64
C ILE A 46 32.47 -16.51 -21.08
N GLU A 47 33.46 -16.17 -21.89
CA GLU A 47 34.61 -15.34 -21.47
C GLU A 47 34.18 -13.92 -21.09
N LYS A 48 33.28 -13.31 -21.85
CA LYS A 48 32.67 -12.01 -21.50
C LYS A 48 31.95 -12.11 -20.14
N GLY A 49 31.12 -13.17 -19.93
CA GLY A 49 30.42 -13.37 -18.66
C GLY A 49 31.37 -13.52 -17.47
N VAL A 50 32.47 -14.24 -17.64
CA VAL A 50 33.52 -14.37 -16.63
C VAL A 50 34.23 -13.05 -16.37
N ALA A 51 34.58 -12.30 -17.43
CA ALA A 51 35.21 -10.99 -17.32
C ALA A 51 34.31 -9.95 -16.62
N PHE A 52 33.01 -9.90 -16.95
CA PHE A 52 32.04 -9.02 -16.30
C PHE A 52 31.92 -9.32 -14.80
N THR A 53 31.91 -10.58 -14.39
CA THR A 53 31.84 -10.97 -12.98
C THR A 53 33.14 -10.65 -12.23
N HIS A 54 34.30 -10.80 -12.86
CA HIS A 54 35.60 -10.40 -12.28
C HIS A 54 35.74 -8.89 -12.13
N ALA A 55 35.12 -8.11 -13.03
CA ALA A 55 35.07 -6.65 -12.97
C ALA A 55 34.01 -6.13 -12.01
N GLY A 56 33.27 -6.98 -11.29
CA GLY A 56 32.15 -6.58 -10.44
C GLY A 56 30.92 -6.07 -11.23
N LEU A 57 30.90 -6.27 -12.56
CA LEU A 57 29.81 -5.89 -13.43
C LEU A 57 28.76 -7.03 -13.50
N ALA A 58 27.49 -6.68 -13.66
CA ALA A 58 26.39 -7.64 -13.73
C ALA A 58 26.65 -8.71 -14.82
N SER A 59 26.59 -9.99 -14.44
CA SER A 59 26.77 -11.11 -15.39
C SER A 59 25.66 -11.12 -16.45
N PRO A 60 25.97 -11.41 -17.74
CA PRO A 60 24.99 -11.60 -18.81
C PRO A 60 23.91 -12.66 -18.53
N ASN A 61 24.08 -13.48 -17.50
CA ASN A 61 23.09 -14.46 -17.06
C ASN A 61 21.78 -13.84 -16.50
N SER A 62 21.75 -12.54 -16.24
CA SER A 62 20.52 -11.82 -15.89
C SER A 62 19.53 -11.74 -17.07
N GLN A 63 19.99 -11.94 -18.30
CA GLN A 63 19.15 -11.84 -19.51
C GLN A 63 18.07 -12.93 -19.63
N ASN A 64 18.18 -14.04 -18.91
CA ASN A 64 17.24 -15.16 -18.99
C ASN A 64 16.38 -15.36 -17.73
N LEU A 65 16.47 -14.49 -16.72
CA LEU A 65 15.63 -14.62 -15.54
C LEU A 65 14.16 -14.43 -15.92
N LEU A 66 13.34 -15.44 -15.64
CA LEU A 66 11.92 -15.41 -15.96
C LEU A 66 11.13 -14.55 -14.96
N TRP A 67 10.02 -14.00 -15.40
CA TRP A 67 9.12 -13.21 -14.55
C TRP A 67 8.64 -13.99 -13.32
N THR A 68 8.28 -15.25 -13.47
CA THR A 68 7.88 -16.11 -12.34
C THR A 68 8.97 -16.28 -11.30
N GLN A 69 10.23 -16.31 -11.72
CA GLN A 69 11.39 -16.42 -10.81
C GLN A 69 11.60 -15.11 -10.04
N LEU A 70 11.54 -13.97 -10.73
CA LEU A 70 11.58 -12.65 -10.10
C LEU A 70 10.43 -12.49 -9.10
N LYS A 71 9.20 -12.80 -9.53
CA LYS A 71 7.99 -12.73 -8.71
C LYS A 71 8.14 -13.54 -7.42
N ARG A 72 8.56 -14.80 -7.53
CA ARG A 72 8.78 -15.68 -6.36
C ARG A 72 9.83 -15.11 -5.39
N ARG A 73 10.95 -14.62 -5.91
CA ARG A 73 12.00 -13.99 -5.10
C ARG A 73 11.50 -12.72 -4.41
N TYR A 74 10.75 -11.90 -5.14
CA TYR A 74 10.19 -10.65 -4.61
C TYR A 74 9.13 -10.90 -3.53
N ILE A 75 8.23 -11.87 -3.72
CA ILE A 75 7.24 -12.24 -2.70
C ILE A 75 7.93 -12.67 -1.40
N LYS A 76 8.95 -13.54 -1.47
CA LYS A 76 9.74 -13.96 -0.29
C LYS A 76 10.40 -12.76 0.42
N TYR A 77 10.92 -11.81 -0.35
CA TYR A 77 11.44 -10.56 0.20
C TYR A 77 10.34 -9.73 0.86
N SER A 78 9.19 -9.60 0.22
CA SER A 78 8.05 -8.82 0.70
C SER A 78 7.48 -9.40 2.00
N GLU A 79 7.35 -10.71 2.11
CA GLU A 79 6.87 -11.43 3.30
C GLU A 79 7.75 -11.17 4.53
N LYS A 80 9.06 -10.96 4.34
CA LYS A 80 9.98 -10.64 5.43
C LYS A 80 10.01 -9.17 5.83
N ASN A 81 9.59 -8.26 4.94
CA ASN A 81 9.84 -6.83 5.11
C ASN A 81 8.58 -5.96 5.09
N LYS A 82 7.40 -6.54 4.86
CA LYS A 82 6.15 -5.81 4.71
C LYS A 82 5.01 -6.46 5.47
N SER A 83 3.92 -5.71 5.69
CA SER A 83 2.71 -6.27 6.31
C SER A 83 2.01 -7.29 5.40
N SER A 84 1.29 -8.24 6.01
CA SER A 84 0.54 -9.29 5.31
C SER A 84 -0.46 -8.73 4.29
N GLU A 85 -1.13 -7.61 4.61
CA GLU A 85 -2.08 -6.95 3.71
C GLU A 85 -1.37 -6.37 2.46
N THR A 86 -0.14 -5.86 2.62
CA THR A 86 0.66 -5.38 1.50
C THR A 86 1.05 -6.54 0.60
N VAL A 87 1.52 -7.64 1.17
CA VAL A 87 1.88 -8.85 0.43
C VAL A 87 0.69 -9.45 -0.31
N THR A 88 -0.48 -9.52 0.34
CA THR A 88 -1.72 -10.01 -0.28
C THR A 88 -2.09 -9.15 -1.50
N ARG A 89 -1.99 -7.83 -1.39
CA ARG A 89 -2.24 -6.90 -2.50
C ARG A 89 -1.23 -7.08 -3.64
N GLU A 90 0.05 -7.23 -3.32
CA GLU A 90 1.09 -7.50 -4.31
C GLU A 90 0.85 -8.81 -5.06
N LYS A 91 0.48 -9.89 -4.35
CA LYS A 91 0.12 -11.18 -4.95
C LYS A 91 -1.08 -11.05 -5.91
N ALA A 92 -2.10 -10.28 -5.54
CA ALA A 92 -3.25 -10.01 -6.39
C ALA A 92 -2.86 -9.27 -7.68
N VAL A 93 -2.02 -8.24 -7.58
CA VAL A 93 -1.52 -7.51 -8.76
C VAL A 93 -0.67 -8.41 -9.66
N PHE A 94 0.16 -9.25 -9.10
CA PHE A 94 0.97 -10.19 -9.89
C PHE A 94 0.11 -11.21 -10.62
N LYS A 95 -0.99 -11.69 -10.01
CA LYS A 95 -1.93 -12.57 -10.70
C LYS A 95 -2.51 -11.90 -11.95
N VAL A 96 -2.98 -10.66 -11.84
CA VAL A 96 -3.52 -9.90 -12.98
C VAL A 96 -2.44 -9.65 -14.04
N PHE A 97 -1.22 -9.37 -13.63
CA PHE A 97 -0.11 -9.18 -14.57
C PHE A 97 0.31 -10.48 -15.26
N ASP A 98 0.27 -11.64 -14.58
CA ASP A 98 0.49 -12.96 -15.17
C ASP A 98 -0.55 -13.25 -16.28
N GLU A 99 -1.83 -12.96 -16.01
CA GLU A 99 -2.93 -13.11 -16.97
C GLU A 99 -2.74 -12.22 -18.21
N PHE A 100 -2.20 -11.03 -18.04
CA PHE A 100 -1.85 -10.15 -19.15
C PHE A 100 -0.68 -10.70 -19.98
N LEU A 101 0.38 -11.19 -19.35
CA LEU A 101 1.56 -11.72 -20.05
C LEU A 101 1.26 -13.00 -20.83
N LYS A 102 0.25 -13.78 -20.43
CA LYS A 102 -0.18 -15.10 -20.98
C LYS A 102 0.89 -16.18 -21.00
N LYS A 103 2.18 -15.82 -20.94
CA LYS A 103 3.34 -16.73 -20.91
C LYS A 103 4.43 -16.16 -20.01
N ASP A 104 5.26 -17.05 -19.48
CA ASP A 104 6.39 -16.65 -18.68
C ASP A 104 7.51 -16.07 -19.56
N LEU A 105 7.82 -14.82 -19.39
CA LEU A 105 8.80 -14.10 -20.19
C LEU A 105 10.07 -13.81 -19.39
N PRO A 106 11.23 -13.79 -20.06
CA PRO A 106 12.42 -13.19 -19.48
C PRO A 106 12.14 -11.72 -19.08
N ILE A 107 12.55 -11.30 -17.90
CA ILE A 107 12.31 -9.93 -17.40
C ILE A 107 12.94 -8.88 -18.31
N SER A 108 14.01 -9.20 -19.01
CA SER A 108 14.66 -8.35 -20.00
C SER A 108 13.79 -8.07 -21.25
N LYS A 109 12.79 -8.92 -21.53
CA LYS A 109 11.82 -8.73 -22.63
C LYS A 109 10.60 -7.93 -22.21
N ILE A 110 10.39 -7.72 -20.92
CA ILE A 110 9.32 -6.83 -20.42
C ILE A 110 9.78 -5.40 -20.60
N ASN A 111 9.22 -4.71 -21.58
CA ASN A 111 9.61 -3.37 -21.98
C ASN A 111 8.50 -2.33 -21.71
N ILE A 112 8.84 -1.05 -21.88
CA ILE A 112 7.92 0.06 -21.62
C ILE A 112 6.63 -0.06 -22.43
N ARG A 113 6.71 -0.49 -23.70
CA ARG A 113 5.54 -0.66 -24.57
C ARG A 113 4.56 -1.70 -24.01
N MET A 114 5.05 -2.82 -23.48
CA MET A 114 4.21 -3.82 -22.84
C MET A 114 3.51 -3.27 -21.59
N ILE A 115 4.22 -2.45 -20.80
CA ILE A 115 3.65 -1.82 -19.60
C ILE A 115 2.59 -0.77 -19.97
N GLU A 116 2.79 -0.01 -21.08
CA GLU A 116 1.76 0.91 -21.57
C GLU A 116 0.51 0.15 -22.03
N ILE A 117 0.65 -0.93 -22.80
CA ILE A 117 -0.48 -1.78 -23.21
C ILE A 117 -1.20 -2.38 -21.99
N TYR A 118 -0.45 -2.83 -20.99
CA TYR A 118 -1.05 -3.31 -19.75
C TYR A 118 -1.87 -2.21 -19.06
N LYS A 119 -1.31 -1.02 -18.92
CA LYS A 119 -1.99 0.14 -18.32
C LYS A 119 -3.28 0.47 -19.08
N GLU A 120 -3.22 0.57 -20.43
CA GLU A 120 -4.38 0.86 -21.26
C GLU A 120 -5.49 -0.18 -21.09
N LYS A 121 -5.14 -1.47 -21.14
CA LYS A 121 -6.09 -2.56 -20.89
C LYS A 121 -6.73 -2.40 -19.51
N ARG A 122 -5.93 -2.18 -18.47
CA ARG A 122 -6.44 -2.04 -17.09
C ARG A 122 -7.30 -0.80 -16.89
N MET A 123 -7.01 0.29 -17.62
CA MET A 123 -7.85 1.50 -17.59
C MET A 123 -9.27 1.27 -18.12
N ALA A 124 -9.48 0.30 -19.01
CA ALA A 124 -10.80 -0.10 -19.48
C ALA A 124 -11.56 -1.00 -18.47
N GLU A 125 -10.85 -1.66 -17.55
CA GLU A 125 -11.42 -2.67 -16.65
C GLU A 125 -11.65 -2.15 -15.22
N VAL A 126 -10.79 -1.23 -14.74
CA VAL A 126 -10.80 -0.76 -13.33
C VAL A 126 -10.53 0.74 -13.23
N SER A 127 -10.78 1.30 -12.05
CA SER A 127 -10.58 2.73 -11.79
C SER A 127 -9.12 3.18 -11.96
N PRO A 128 -8.88 4.46 -12.37
CA PRO A 128 -7.54 5.06 -12.47
C PRO A 128 -6.71 4.93 -11.18
N ALA A 129 -7.36 4.95 -10.02
CA ALA A 129 -6.72 4.76 -8.72
C ALA A 129 -6.17 3.33 -8.56
N THR A 130 -6.94 2.31 -8.98
CA THR A 130 -6.52 0.91 -8.96
C THR A 130 -5.33 0.70 -9.90
N VAL A 131 -5.42 1.19 -11.14
CA VAL A 131 -4.30 1.12 -12.11
C VAL A 131 -3.04 1.77 -11.54
N SER A 132 -3.16 2.93 -10.89
CA SER A 132 -2.03 3.60 -10.26
C SER A 132 -1.39 2.76 -9.15
N ILE A 133 -2.17 1.99 -8.40
CA ILE A 133 -1.66 1.07 -7.37
C ILE A 133 -0.90 -0.08 -8.04
N GLU A 134 -1.47 -0.71 -9.06
CA GLU A 134 -0.85 -1.80 -9.83
C GLU A 134 0.50 -1.35 -10.41
N MET A 135 0.51 -0.19 -11.07
CA MET A 135 1.73 0.39 -11.65
C MET A 135 2.82 0.69 -10.60
N ARG A 136 2.45 1.17 -9.40
CA ARG A 136 3.39 1.40 -8.30
C ARG A 136 3.98 0.09 -7.78
N ILE A 137 3.18 -0.96 -7.66
CA ILE A 137 3.64 -2.29 -7.23
C ILE A 137 4.62 -2.85 -8.23
N LEU A 138 4.28 -2.87 -9.53
CA LEU A 138 5.19 -3.31 -10.59
C LEU A 138 6.49 -2.48 -10.61
N LYS A 139 6.37 -1.15 -10.51
CA LYS A 139 7.54 -0.24 -10.42
C LYS A 139 8.45 -0.59 -9.26
N THR A 140 7.87 -0.87 -8.09
CA THR A 140 8.63 -1.24 -6.88
C THR A 140 9.33 -2.59 -7.06
N THR A 141 8.65 -3.56 -7.68
CA THR A 141 9.19 -4.89 -7.98
C THR A 141 10.39 -4.82 -8.92
N PHE A 142 10.27 -4.07 -10.03
CA PHE A 142 11.37 -3.89 -10.96
C PHE A 142 12.51 -3.03 -10.39
N ASN A 143 12.24 -2.04 -9.53
CA ASN A 143 13.28 -1.33 -8.80
C ASN A 143 14.05 -2.27 -7.87
N GLN A 144 13.36 -3.22 -7.24
CA GLN A 144 14.01 -4.22 -6.39
C GLN A 144 14.85 -5.20 -7.22
N ALA A 145 14.41 -5.54 -8.45
CA ALA A 145 15.19 -6.33 -9.39
C ALA A 145 16.50 -5.62 -9.78
N ILE A 146 16.45 -4.30 -9.99
CA ILE A 146 17.65 -3.49 -10.24
C ILE A 146 18.61 -3.52 -9.04
N LYS A 147 18.08 -3.33 -7.81
CA LYS A 147 18.91 -3.43 -6.59
C LYS A 147 19.55 -4.80 -6.39
N TRP A 148 18.95 -5.84 -6.95
CA TRP A 148 19.52 -7.19 -6.97
C TRP A 148 20.40 -7.47 -8.19
N GLU A 149 20.67 -6.43 -9.00
CA GLU A 149 21.50 -6.51 -10.21
C GLU A 149 20.95 -7.52 -11.25
N LEU A 150 19.63 -7.73 -11.25
CA LEU A 150 18.94 -8.64 -12.17
C LEU A 150 18.42 -7.91 -13.42
N LEU A 151 18.38 -6.59 -13.39
CA LEU A 151 17.88 -5.75 -14.47
C LEU A 151 18.57 -4.38 -14.43
N GLU A 152 18.92 -3.83 -15.59
CA GLU A 152 19.58 -2.53 -15.67
C GLU A 152 18.60 -1.36 -15.59
N LYS A 153 17.44 -1.48 -16.21
CA LYS A 153 16.45 -0.41 -16.32
C LYS A 153 15.05 -0.90 -15.94
N ASN A 154 14.31 -0.05 -15.23
CA ASN A 154 12.95 -0.35 -14.85
C ASN A 154 11.99 -0.01 -16.00
N PRO A 155 11.26 -1.00 -16.57
CA PRO A 155 10.36 -0.76 -17.71
C PRO A 155 9.14 0.10 -17.33
N VAL A 156 8.84 0.25 -16.04
CA VAL A 156 7.70 1.04 -15.55
C VAL A 156 8.07 2.50 -15.30
N LYS A 157 9.38 2.84 -15.23
CA LYS A 157 9.83 4.18 -14.79
C LYS A 157 9.36 5.30 -15.72
N GLY A 158 9.29 5.05 -17.03
CA GLY A 158 8.87 6.04 -18.03
C GLY A 158 7.36 6.15 -18.22
N VAL A 159 6.57 5.24 -17.65
CA VAL A 159 5.12 5.20 -17.85
C VAL A 159 4.44 6.22 -16.95
N LYS A 160 3.66 7.14 -17.57
CA LYS A 160 2.87 8.12 -16.82
C LYS A 160 1.70 7.43 -16.11
N LEU A 161 1.54 7.70 -14.82
CA LEU A 161 0.38 7.22 -14.06
C LEU A 161 -0.89 7.92 -14.57
N PRO A 162 -2.04 7.22 -14.51
CA PRO A 162 -3.33 7.82 -14.82
C PRO A 162 -3.59 9.05 -13.95
N LYS A 163 -4.18 10.09 -14.54
CA LYS A 163 -4.70 11.22 -13.78
C LYS A 163 -5.82 10.71 -12.87
N GLN A 164 -5.82 11.16 -11.64
CA GLN A 164 -6.89 10.88 -10.69
C GLN A 164 -7.68 12.17 -10.52
N ASP A 165 -8.99 12.05 -10.58
CA ASP A 165 -9.87 13.18 -10.25
C ASP A 165 -9.68 13.55 -8.78
N ILE A 166 -9.80 14.84 -8.48
CA ILE A 166 -9.80 15.33 -7.12
C ILE A 166 -11.14 14.92 -6.51
N ILE A 167 -11.13 13.80 -5.78
CA ILE A 167 -12.32 13.33 -5.08
C ILE A 167 -12.56 14.30 -3.92
N LYS A 168 -13.68 15.04 -3.96
CA LYS A 168 -14.15 15.84 -2.81
C LYS A 168 -14.24 14.95 -1.57
N VAL A 169 -13.73 15.45 -0.48
CA VAL A 169 -13.69 14.69 0.77
C VAL A 169 -15.11 14.55 1.31
N ARG A 170 -15.61 13.31 1.42
CA ARG A 170 -16.91 13.02 1.99
C ARG A 170 -16.82 12.94 3.52
N PHE A 171 -17.45 13.85 4.21
CA PHE A 171 -17.73 13.84 5.66
C PHE A 171 -19.25 13.94 5.87
N LEU A 172 -19.72 13.57 7.05
CA LEU A 172 -21.14 13.61 7.37
C LEU A 172 -21.54 15.01 7.87
N THR A 173 -22.73 15.45 7.45
CA THR A 173 -23.39 16.61 8.04
C THR A 173 -23.95 16.28 9.42
N ILE A 174 -24.30 17.29 10.21
CA ILE A 174 -24.95 17.09 11.51
C ILE A 174 -26.26 16.32 11.37
N ALA A 175 -27.08 16.65 10.35
CA ALA A 175 -28.32 15.95 10.07
C ALA A 175 -28.10 14.47 9.75
N GLU A 176 -27.07 14.14 8.95
CA GLU A 176 -26.73 12.75 8.64
C GLU A 176 -26.23 11.98 9.87
N ILE A 177 -25.47 12.64 10.76
CA ILE A 177 -25.05 12.03 12.03
C ILE A 177 -26.29 11.69 12.88
N HIS A 178 -27.22 12.63 13.00
CA HIS A 178 -28.47 12.39 13.74
C HIS A 178 -29.28 11.26 13.14
N SER A 179 -29.52 11.26 11.81
CA SER A 179 -30.23 10.20 11.12
C SER A 179 -29.58 8.82 11.36
N LEU A 180 -28.26 8.76 11.20
CA LEU A 180 -27.48 7.53 11.44
C LEU A 180 -27.67 7.01 12.88
N THR A 181 -27.48 7.88 13.86
CA THR A 181 -27.55 7.49 15.28
C THR A 181 -28.95 7.06 15.70
N GLU A 182 -29.98 7.73 15.21
CA GLU A 182 -31.39 7.38 15.47
C GLU A 182 -31.77 6.02 14.89
N ILE A 183 -31.31 5.69 13.68
CA ILE A 183 -31.56 4.37 13.08
C ILE A 183 -30.86 3.26 13.88
N ILE A 184 -29.63 3.50 14.34
CA ILE A 184 -28.90 2.54 15.16
C ILE A 184 -29.59 2.34 16.52
N LYS A 185 -30.11 3.41 17.13
CA LYS A 185 -30.88 3.37 18.39
C LYS A 185 -32.18 2.59 18.21
N LYS A 186 -32.94 2.85 17.14
CA LYS A 186 -34.18 2.13 16.83
C LYS A 186 -33.99 0.62 16.70
N ASP A 187 -32.81 0.20 16.23
CA ASP A 187 -32.43 -1.23 16.17
C ASP A 187 -31.95 -1.80 17.53
N ASN A 188 -32.00 -0.99 18.59
CA ASN A 188 -31.47 -1.34 19.91
C ASN A 188 -30.01 -1.83 19.88
N ASN A 189 -29.20 -1.34 18.93
CA ASN A 189 -27.82 -1.78 18.74
C ASN A 189 -26.84 -0.82 19.44
N LEU A 190 -26.99 -0.74 20.77
CA LEU A 190 -26.29 0.25 21.59
C LEU A 190 -24.77 0.06 21.57
N ASP A 191 -24.27 -1.17 21.52
CA ASP A 191 -22.83 -1.43 21.42
C ASP A 191 -22.22 -0.88 20.14
N PHE A 192 -22.94 -1.01 19.02
CA PHE A 192 -22.48 -0.47 17.75
C PHE A 192 -22.61 1.04 17.69
N LEU A 193 -23.63 1.61 18.34
CA LEU A 193 -23.78 3.06 18.51
C LEU A 193 -22.60 3.64 19.30
N ASP A 194 -22.21 3.00 20.40
CA ASP A 194 -21.05 3.39 21.20
C ASP A 194 -19.77 3.42 20.35
N LEU A 195 -19.53 2.40 19.53
CA LEU A 195 -18.41 2.35 18.63
C LEU A 195 -18.45 3.47 17.58
N VAL A 196 -19.61 3.74 16.98
CA VAL A 196 -19.77 4.84 16.00
C VAL A 196 -19.49 6.19 16.66
N ASN A 197 -20.03 6.41 17.87
CA ASN A 197 -19.74 7.62 18.65
C ASN A 197 -18.27 7.73 19.03
N ALA A 198 -17.62 6.62 19.38
CA ALA A 198 -16.18 6.63 19.66
C ALA A 198 -15.37 7.03 18.41
N TYR A 199 -15.70 6.55 17.20
CA TYR A 199 -15.06 7.01 15.97
C TYR A 199 -15.29 8.51 15.71
N LEU A 200 -16.50 9.01 15.92
CA LEU A 200 -16.84 10.43 15.74
C LEU A 200 -16.13 11.34 16.76
N ASN A 201 -15.82 10.84 17.96
CA ASN A 201 -15.17 11.62 19.02
C ASN A 201 -13.65 11.45 19.10
N THR A 202 -13.06 10.54 18.33
CA THR A 202 -11.60 10.28 18.36
C THR A 202 -10.93 10.51 17.01
N GLY A 203 -11.69 10.43 15.92
CA GLY A 203 -11.12 10.39 14.58
C GLY A 203 -10.22 9.18 14.33
N ALA A 204 -10.41 8.09 15.07
CA ALA A 204 -9.61 6.88 14.97
C ALA A 204 -9.71 6.22 13.59
N ARG A 205 -8.66 5.50 13.18
CA ARG A 205 -8.72 4.60 12.02
C ARG A 205 -9.47 3.32 12.39
N ARG A 206 -10.02 2.63 11.39
CA ARG A 206 -10.85 1.43 11.57
C ARG A 206 -10.33 0.47 12.66
N VAL A 207 -9.08 0.08 12.60
CA VAL A 207 -8.51 -0.92 13.52
C VAL A 207 -8.04 -0.34 14.85
N GLU A 208 -7.91 0.98 14.96
CA GLU A 208 -7.33 1.63 16.13
C GLU A 208 -8.23 1.60 17.38
N LEU A 209 -9.53 1.32 17.21
CA LEU A 209 -10.50 1.14 18.31
C LEU A 209 -10.94 -0.32 18.49
N LEU A 210 -10.35 -1.26 17.76
CA LEU A 210 -10.75 -2.67 17.77
C LEU A 210 -9.64 -3.58 18.30
N PRO A 211 -9.97 -4.75 18.91
CA PRO A 211 -9.01 -5.74 19.32
C PRO A 211 -8.16 -6.23 18.13
N PRO A 212 -6.91 -6.61 18.34
CA PRO A 212 -6.15 -6.51 19.60
C PRO A 212 -5.51 -5.14 19.84
N HIS A 213 -5.76 -4.13 18.98
CA HIS A 213 -5.09 -2.83 19.01
C HIS A 213 -5.62 -1.90 20.10
N PHE A 214 -6.85 -2.13 20.57
CA PHE A 214 -7.49 -1.32 21.60
C PHE A 214 -8.08 -2.20 22.71
N THR A 215 -7.55 -2.04 23.89
CA THR A 215 -7.94 -2.75 25.13
C THR A 215 -8.05 -1.75 26.26
N TRP A 216 -8.50 -2.16 27.44
CA TRP A 216 -8.57 -1.29 28.63
C TRP A 216 -7.20 -0.71 29.05
N LYS A 217 -6.08 -1.35 28.67
CA LYS A 217 -4.71 -0.82 28.88
C LYS A 217 -4.44 0.48 28.11
N ASN A 218 -5.27 0.77 27.10
CA ASN A 218 -5.15 1.97 26.29
C ASN A 218 -5.98 3.15 26.82
N VAL A 219 -6.76 2.95 27.90
CA VAL A 219 -7.68 3.95 28.46
C VAL A 219 -7.14 4.46 29.80
N ASP A 220 -6.83 5.73 29.86
CA ASP A 220 -6.44 6.44 31.06
C ASP A 220 -7.62 7.29 31.55
N PHE A 221 -8.41 6.77 32.48
CA PHE A 221 -9.57 7.45 33.05
C PHE A 221 -9.20 8.66 33.90
N VAL A 222 -8.06 8.59 34.61
CA VAL A 222 -7.58 9.68 35.49
C VAL A 222 -7.08 10.83 34.63
N GLY A 223 -6.23 10.54 33.63
CA GLY A 223 -5.72 11.53 32.69
C GLY A 223 -6.71 11.90 31.59
N LYS A 224 -7.93 11.33 31.58
CA LYS A 224 -9.00 11.53 30.57
C LYS A 224 -8.48 11.48 29.13
N LYS A 225 -7.72 10.43 28.79
CA LYS A 225 -7.14 10.24 27.46
C LYS A 225 -7.09 8.78 27.07
N ILE A 226 -7.08 8.52 25.78
CA ILE A 226 -6.85 7.18 25.22
C ILE A 226 -5.56 7.19 24.40
N LEU A 227 -4.89 6.03 24.34
CA LEU A 227 -3.72 5.79 23.52
C LEU A 227 -4.11 5.00 22.27
N LEU A 228 -3.94 5.58 21.08
CA LEU A 228 -4.19 4.92 19.82
C LEU A 228 -2.88 4.52 19.14
N HIS A 229 -2.85 3.28 18.64
CA HIS A 229 -1.73 2.71 17.90
C HIS A 229 -1.98 2.80 16.40
N GLY A 230 -1.22 3.63 15.71
CA GLY A 230 -1.31 3.82 14.26
C GLY A 230 -0.34 2.92 13.49
N LYS A 231 -0.38 3.01 12.16
CA LYS A 231 0.51 2.25 11.27
C LYS A 231 1.98 2.60 11.53
N GLY A 232 2.83 1.56 11.60
CA GLY A 232 4.29 1.72 11.82
C GLY A 232 4.63 2.08 13.27
N ASP A 233 3.90 1.51 14.23
CA ASP A 233 4.06 1.68 15.69
C ASP A 233 3.99 3.14 16.18
N ARG A 234 3.30 3.99 15.42
CA ARG A 234 3.08 5.38 15.84
C ARG A 234 1.98 5.44 16.87
N LYS A 235 2.28 6.06 17.98
CA LYS A 235 1.36 6.23 19.11
C LYS A 235 0.89 7.69 19.19
N ARG A 236 -0.37 7.89 19.54
CA ARG A 236 -0.89 9.21 19.86
C ARG A 236 -1.93 9.15 20.97
N TYR A 237 -1.94 10.16 21.79
CA TYR A 237 -2.98 10.35 22.80
C TYR A 237 -4.11 11.19 22.23
N ILE A 238 -5.34 10.77 22.51
CA ILE A 238 -6.56 11.53 22.22
C ILE A 238 -7.23 11.86 23.56
N PRO A 239 -7.43 13.14 23.87
CA PRO A 239 -8.22 13.53 25.04
C PRO A 239 -9.66 13.01 24.90
N MET A 240 -10.21 12.50 25.99
CA MET A 240 -11.60 12.09 26.04
C MET A 240 -12.48 13.30 26.36
N ASN A 241 -13.48 13.55 25.50
CA ASN A 241 -14.57 14.43 25.84
C ASN A 241 -15.59 13.69 26.74
N LYS A 242 -16.58 14.41 27.25
CA LYS A 242 -17.62 13.87 28.15
C LYS A 242 -18.29 12.62 27.55
N THR A 243 -18.72 12.67 26.31
CA THR A 243 -19.40 11.57 25.62
C THR A 243 -18.55 10.29 25.56
N LEU A 244 -17.28 10.42 25.15
CA LEU A 244 -16.38 9.25 25.06
C LEU A 244 -16.07 8.68 26.44
N LEU A 245 -15.89 9.54 27.43
CA LEU A 245 -15.63 9.13 28.82
C LEU A 245 -16.82 8.32 29.37
N GLU A 246 -18.05 8.82 29.24
CA GLU A 246 -19.27 8.15 29.67
C GLU A 246 -19.47 6.79 28.98
N ILE A 247 -19.22 6.72 27.68
CA ILE A 247 -19.28 5.46 26.94
C ILE A 247 -18.30 4.44 27.53
N LEU A 248 -17.06 4.81 27.70
CA LEU A 248 -16.02 3.90 28.18
C LEU A 248 -16.23 3.49 29.65
N GLN A 249 -16.68 4.40 30.51
CA GLN A 249 -17.04 4.09 31.91
C GLN A 249 -18.18 3.07 31.97
N ARG A 250 -19.29 3.34 31.28
CA ARG A 250 -20.45 2.44 31.24
C ARG A 250 -20.06 1.03 30.74
N ARG A 251 -19.22 0.93 29.71
CA ARG A 251 -18.77 -0.36 29.18
C ARG A 251 -17.84 -1.11 30.15
N LEU A 252 -17.01 -0.38 30.88
CA LEU A 252 -16.18 -0.98 31.94
C LEU A 252 -17.04 -1.49 33.09
N GLU A 253 -18.02 -0.71 33.54
CA GLU A 253 -18.98 -1.08 34.60
C GLU A 253 -19.85 -2.27 34.21
N ALA A 254 -20.20 -2.39 32.91
CA ALA A 254 -20.91 -3.53 32.35
C ALA A 254 -20.05 -4.80 32.24
N GLY A 255 -18.78 -4.76 32.63
CA GLY A 255 -17.88 -5.91 32.62
C GLY A 255 -17.39 -6.33 31.23
N CYS A 256 -17.43 -5.46 30.23
CA CYS A 256 -16.92 -5.79 28.90
C CYS A 256 -15.41 -6.13 28.97
N GLU A 257 -14.99 -7.24 28.39
CA GLU A 257 -13.57 -7.66 28.39
C GLU A 257 -12.65 -6.67 27.65
N VAL A 258 -13.14 -6.04 26.62
CA VAL A 258 -12.48 -4.99 25.85
C VAL A 258 -13.45 -3.84 25.59
N PRO A 259 -12.96 -2.60 25.34
CA PRO A 259 -13.83 -1.45 25.11
C PRO A 259 -14.84 -1.65 23.96
N PHE A 260 -14.40 -2.28 22.84
CA PHE A 260 -15.26 -2.56 21.68
C PHE A 260 -14.91 -3.91 21.07
N GLU A 261 -15.80 -4.89 21.20
CA GLU A 261 -15.60 -6.25 20.73
C GLU A 261 -16.22 -6.45 19.35
N PHE A 262 -15.56 -5.98 18.32
CA PHE A 262 -16.01 -6.11 16.93
C PHE A 262 -14.88 -6.54 15.99
N ASN A 263 -15.24 -7.37 15.00
CA ASN A 263 -14.36 -7.67 13.87
C ASN A 263 -14.34 -6.49 12.88
N ARG A 264 -13.15 -6.18 12.36
CA ARG A 264 -12.92 -5.04 11.44
C ARG A 264 -13.80 -5.07 10.18
N ASP A 265 -14.01 -6.25 9.62
CA ASP A 265 -14.76 -6.38 8.37
C ASP A 265 -16.25 -6.30 8.63
N PHE A 266 -16.72 -6.88 9.75
CA PHE A 266 -18.07 -6.72 10.24
C PHE A 266 -18.45 -5.25 10.43
N VAL A 267 -17.59 -4.44 11.10
CA VAL A 267 -17.82 -3.01 11.29
C VAL A 267 -18.00 -2.28 9.97
N SER A 268 -17.17 -2.60 8.97
CA SER A 268 -17.25 -1.96 7.66
C SER A 268 -18.54 -2.29 6.92
N HIS A 269 -19.00 -3.54 6.98
CA HIS A 269 -20.25 -3.96 6.34
C HIS A 269 -21.47 -3.41 7.10
N LYS A 270 -21.43 -3.45 8.43
CA LYS A 270 -22.54 -2.98 9.26
C LYS A 270 -22.78 -1.48 9.11
N ILE A 271 -21.74 -0.67 9.14
CA ILE A 271 -21.89 0.79 8.93
C ILE A 271 -22.40 1.12 7.54
N ALA A 272 -21.99 0.36 6.49
CA ALA A 272 -22.49 0.56 5.14
C ALA A 272 -24.00 0.28 5.03
N LYS A 273 -24.49 -0.76 5.73
CA LYS A 273 -25.95 -1.02 5.83
C LYS A 273 -26.69 0.13 6.51
N TYR A 274 -26.16 0.67 7.59
CA TYR A 274 -26.77 1.80 8.27
C TYR A 274 -26.76 3.08 7.43
N TYR A 275 -25.68 3.34 6.69
CA TYR A 275 -25.62 4.44 5.74
C TYR A 275 -26.69 4.31 4.64
N GLY A 276 -26.88 3.11 4.08
CA GLY A 276 -27.95 2.89 3.10
C GLY A 276 -29.36 3.13 3.65
N ARG A 277 -29.62 2.76 4.91
CA ARG A 277 -30.90 3.00 5.58
C ARG A 277 -31.13 4.45 5.99
N ALA A 278 -30.06 5.20 6.16
CA ALA A 278 -30.07 6.63 6.50
C ALA A 278 -29.98 7.53 5.25
N ASP A 279 -30.04 6.94 4.04
CA ASP A 279 -29.87 7.64 2.75
C ASP A 279 -28.55 8.43 2.65
N ILE A 280 -27.51 7.98 3.35
CA ILE A 280 -26.17 8.60 3.35
C ILE A 280 -25.34 8.02 2.21
N VAL A 281 -25.30 8.72 1.09
CA VAL A 281 -24.61 8.28 -0.13
C VAL A 281 -23.12 8.64 -0.09
N GLY A 282 -22.27 7.77 -0.64
CA GLY A 282 -20.83 8.01 -0.84
C GLY A 282 -19.99 8.04 0.43
N ALA A 283 -20.57 7.69 1.59
CA ALA A 283 -19.87 7.57 2.86
C ALA A 283 -19.37 6.13 3.12
N ASN A 284 -18.33 6.03 3.91
CA ASN A 284 -17.82 4.75 4.43
C ASN A 284 -17.32 4.95 5.88
N LEU A 285 -16.84 3.90 6.53
CA LEU A 285 -16.37 4.01 7.91
C LEU A 285 -15.30 5.10 8.10
N HIS A 286 -14.42 5.29 7.11
CA HIS A 286 -13.39 6.34 7.19
C HIS A 286 -13.99 7.75 7.11
N SER A 287 -15.23 7.90 6.63
CA SER A 287 -15.94 9.18 6.63
C SER A 287 -16.21 9.69 8.06
N LEU A 288 -16.38 8.80 9.06
CA LEU A 288 -16.51 9.22 10.47
C LEU A 288 -15.24 9.95 10.96
N ARG A 289 -14.07 9.45 10.60
CA ARG A 289 -12.80 10.12 10.92
C ARG A 289 -12.66 11.48 10.20
N LYS A 290 -13.09 11.54 8.95
CA LYS A 290 -13.09 12.80 8.19
C LYS A 290 -14.08 13.80 8.81
N THR A 291 -15.22 13.31 9.28
CA THR A 291 -16.24 14.11 9.99
C THR A 291 -15.66 14.69 11.28
N PHE A 292 -14.96 13.91 12.10
CA PHE A 292 -14.26 14.41 13.29
C PHE A 292 -13.36 15.62 12.98
N GLY A 293 -12.47 15.46 11.98
CA GLY A 293 -11.57 16.55 11.59
C GLY A 293 -12.31 17.77 11.01
N SER A 294 -13.35 17.53 10.19
CA SER A 294 -14.19 18.58 9.61
C SER A 294 -14.91 19.40 10.69
N LEU A 295 -15.55 18.73 11.65
CA LEU A 295 -16.29 19.39 12.71
C LEU A 295 -15.37 20.24 13.61
N LEU A 296 -14.15 19.78 13.89
CA LEU A 296 -13.18 20.56 14.68
C LEU A 296 -12.76 21.84 13.96
N LEU A 297 -12.56 21.78 12.64
CA LEU A 297 -12.16 22.94 11.83
C LEU A 297 -13.33 23.90 11.60
N GLN A 298 -14.51 23.41 11.21
CA GLN A 298 -15.70 24.23 10.93
C GLN A 298 -16.18 24.98 12.16
N ASN A 299 -16.15 24.32 13.32
CA ASN A 299 -16.57 24.98 14.58
C ASN A 299 -15.44 25.81 15.22
N LYS A 300 -14.33 26.06 14.51
CA LYS A 300 -13.17 26.82 15.02
C LYS A 300 -12.65 26.31 16.38
N LYS A 301 -12.86 25.01 16.68
CA LYS A 301 -12.44 24.39 17.95
C LYS A 301 -10.97 23.95 17.94
N ALA A 302 -10.36 23.84 16.75
CA ALA A 302 -8.95 23.49 16.59
C ALA A 302 -8.42 24.04 15.26
N ASP A 303 -7.15 24.42 15.24
CA ASP A 303 -6.42 24.74 14.03
C ASP A 303 -6.02 23.46 13.26
N ILE A 304 -5.55 23.64 12.03
CA ILE A 304 -5.19 22.53 11.14
C ILE A 304 -4.03 21.68 11.69
N PHE A 305 -3.11 22.28 12.45
CA PHE A 305 -1.99 21.56 13.06
C PHE A 305 -2.47 20.66 14.19
N THR A 306 -3.35 21.18 15.04
CA THR A 306 -4.00 20.42 16.11
C THR A 306 -4.82 19.26 15.55
N VAL A 307 -5.64 19.50 14.51
CA VAL A 307 -6.39 18.43 13.83
C VAL A 307 -5.45 17.39 13.21
N SER A 308 -4.37 17.81 12.57
CA SER A 308 -3.36 16.92 12.01
C SER A 308 -2.74 16.01 13.08
N ARG A 309 -2.42 16.56 14.25
CA ARG A 309 -1.88 15.80 15.41
C ARG A 309 -2.89 14.81 15.97
N LEU A 310 -4.14 15.24 16.20
CA LEU A 310 -5.23 14.37 16.68
C LEU A 310 -5.49 13.21 15.70
N LEU A 311 -5.50 13.51 14.41
CA LEU A 311 -5.64 12.48 13.37
C LEU A 311 -4.38 11.61 13.23
N GLY A 312 -3.20 12.01 13.73
CA GLY A 312 -1.94 11.30 13.58
C GLY A 312 -1.49 11.21 12.12
N HIS A 313 -1.55 12.34 11.42
CA HIS A 313 -0.95 12.50 10.10
C HIS A 313 0.55 12.80 10.25
N THR A 314 1.36 12.24 9.35
CA THR A 314 2.81 12.48 9.34
C THR A 314 3.19 13.84 8.80
N SER A 315 2.29 14.47 8.05
CA SER A 315 2.47 15.77 7.45
C SER A 315 1.14 16.51 7.47
N VAL A 316 1.18 17.78 7.84
CA VAL A 316 0.03 18.67 7.80
C VAL A 316 -0.53 18.80 6.38
N LYS A 317 0.31 18.67 5.34
CA LYS A 317 -0.13 18.63 3.93
C LYS A 317 -1.22 17.59 3.66
N THR A 318 -1.22 16.48 4.42
CA THR A 318 -2.29 15.49 4.30
C THR A 318 -3.62 16.05 4.81
N THR A 319 -3.61 16.77 5.92
CA THR A 319 -4.81 17.40 6.49
C THR A 319 -5.26 18.55 5.58
N GLU A 320 -4.35 19.41 5.16
CA GLU A 320 -4.59 20.49 4.23
C GLU A 320 -5.31 20.02 2.95
N LYS A 321 -4.77 19.00 2.29
CA LYS A 321 -5.38 18.40 1.10
C LYS A 321 -6.84 17.97 1.29
N TYR A 322 -7.18 17.50 2.49
CA TYR A 322 -8.53 16.99 2.78
C TYR A 322 -9.50 18.07 3.27
N TYR A 323 -9.00 19.20 3.76
CA TYR A 323 -9.84 20.20 4.43
C TYR A 323 -9.67 21.62 3.88
N VAL A 324 -8.89 21.79 2.80
CA VAL A 324 -8.63 23.11 2.20
C VAL A 324 -9.91 23.83 1.79
N ASP A 325 -10.86 23.09 1.23
CA ASP A 325 -12.15 23.67 0.79
C ASP A 325 -12.98 24.22 1.98
N LEU A 326 -12.87 23.60 3.16
CA LEU A 326 -13.53 24.07 4.38
C LEU A 326 -12.86 25.30 4.99
N LEU A 327 -11.57 25.50 4.70
CA LEU A 327 -10.83 26.65 5.19
C LEU A 327 -11.14 27.91 4.35
N GLN A 328 -11.62 27.77 3.12
CA GLN A 328 -11.98 28.92 2.27
C GLN A 328 -13.13 29.73 2.85
N ASP A 329 -14.14 29.08 3.45
CA ASP A 329 -15.24 29.77 4.13
C ASP A 329 -14.73 30.56 5.35
N ASN A 330 -13.70 30.09 6.02
CA ASN A 330 -13.10 30.78 7.16
C ASN A 330 -12.20 31.97 6.77
N LEU A 331 -11.77 32.09 5.50
CA LEU A 331 -10.92 33.20 5.06
C LEU A 331 -11.70 34.52 5.14
N ARG A 332 -12.98 34.55 4.69
CA ARG A 332 -13.84 35.74 4.73
C ARG A 332 -14.07 36.19 6.17
N ASP A 333 -14.40 35.25 7.06
CA ASP A 333 -14.59 35.53 8.48
C ASP A 333 -13.30 36.02 9.16
N SER A 334 -12.15 35.51 8.75
CA SER A 334 -10.85 35.93 9.29
C SER A 334 -10.53 37.37 8.89
N VAL A 335 -10.86 37.75 7.66
CA VAL A 335 -10.68 39.15 7.17
C VAL A 335 -11.69 40.08 7.85
N ASN A 336 -12.97 39.68 7.96
CA ASN A 336 -14.01 40.43 8.67
C ASN A 336 -13.67 40.69 10.15
N GLY A 337 -12.84 39.79 10.76
CA GLY A 337 -12.34 40.00 12.12
C GLY A 337 -11.36 41.17 12.29
N LEU A 338 -10.93 41.80 11.19
CA LEU A 338 -10.13 43.04 11.20
C LEU A 338 -11.00 44.30 11.23
N ASP A 339 -12.31 44.18 10.97
CA ASP A 339 -13.24 45.28 11.01
C ASP A 339 -13.33 45.82 12.44
N GLY A 340 -13.01 47.09 12.62
CA GLY A 340 -12.98 47.76 13.91
C GLY A 340 -11.67 47.66 14.69
N ILE A 341 -10.64 47.03 14.11
CA ILE A 341 -9.28 46.97 14.68
C ILE A 341 -8.37 48.02 14.00
N ILE A 342 -8.66 48.34 12.73
CA ILE A 342 -7.89 49.29 11.91
C ILE A 342 -8.72 50.56 11.71
#